data_8ae70442eb497fb8ebfb85d17d88f13a
#
_entry.id   8ae70442eb497fb8ebfb85d17d88f13a
#
_cell.length_a   1.000
_cell.length_b   1.000
_cell.length_c   1.000
_cell.angle_alpha   90.00
_cell.angle_beta   90.00
_cell.angle_gamma   90.00
#
_symmetry.space_group_name_H-M   'P 1'
#
loop_
_entity.id
_entity.type
_entity.pdbx_description
1 polymer ?
#
loop_
_entity_poly.entity_id
_entity_poly.type
_entity_poly.pdbx_seq_one_letter_code
_entity_poly.pdbx_strand_id
1 'polypeptide(L)'
;MLVTEAHGKVLLRAAAVATPSSQELRSLDEVRACRIDLPVAVKAQVAAGGRGKAGGIRKASSAAELEEAFGAIMAMRFAGEAPASVLVETWLEIERELYLAVAIDSRVGGFNVLYSPRGGVNIEDGPPPLSYPVGLARNFRAHVFRGLLEPVEPDARVRERVISVARRLLDIALANECTTVEINPLVVAKSGALVAADAKIVLDEAAAFRRAETAAAIATTREKADRGIRLCEEANLMLVWLDGEIGLISGGAGMTMAAMDAIDSAGAQPACFLDVSGNPTPAGFGLAFDLLDRAPKVKGILVSMFGGGLHTDRVAKTLVELLGKRTSVKPVTLRLNGTRSDLATTILRDGGHQNHATLEAAVADIVKRVAEVRR
;
A
#
# COMPACT_ATOMS: atom_id res chain seq x y z
N MET A 1 7.26 1.22 0.06
CA MET A 1 6.79 1.23 -1.34
C MET A 1 6.95 -0.15 -1.96
N LEU A 2 5.87 -0.71 -2.56
CA LEU A 2 5.94 -1.97 -3.32
C LEU A 2 6.62 -1.70 -4.68
N VAL A 3 7.62 -2.50 -5.04
CA VAL A 3 8.26 -2.43 -6.36
C VAL A 3 7.61 -3.41 -7.34
N THR A 4 7.84 -3.20 -8.66
CA THR A 4 7.39 -4.18 -9.68
C THR A 4 8.13 -5.50 -9.54
N GLU A 5 7.54 -6.59 -10.01
CA GLU A 5 8.18 -7.91 -10.00
C GLU A 5 9.52 -7.91 -10.77
N ALA A 6 9.58 -7.22 -11.90
CA ALA A 6 10.81 -7.08 -12.68
C ALA A 6 11.95 -6.50 -11.84
N HIS A 7 11.69 -5.41 -11.10
CA HIS A 7 12.67 -4.80 -10.20
C HIS A 7 13.04 -5.75 -9.06
N GLY A 8 12.03 -6.39 -8.42
CA GLY A 8 12.27 -7.36 -7.35
C GLY A 8 13.18 -8.51 -7.80
N LYS A 9 12.99 -9.02 -9.01
CA LYS A 9 13.85 -10.07 -9.58
C LYS A 9 15.27 -9.61 -9.89
N VAL A 10 15.49 -8.33 -10.19
CA VAL A 10 16.85 -7.78 -10.28
C VAL A 10 17.57 -7.88 -8.93
N LEU A 11 16.90 -7.52 -7.84
CA LEU A 11 17.45 -7.63 -6.48
C LEU A 11 17.72 -9.09 -6.09
N LEU A 12 16.80 -10.01 -6.43
CA LEU A 12 16.97 -11.44 -6.17
C LEU A 12 18.18 -12.00 -6.91
N ARG A 13 18.35 -11.68 -8.21
CA ARG A 13 19.49 -12.12 -9.01
C ARG A 13 20.82 -11.56 -8.48
N ALA A 14 20.85 -10.29 -8.09
CA ALA A 14 22.04 -9.67 -7.49
C ALA A 14 22.50 -10.40 -6.23
N ALA A 15 21.55 -10.98 -5.46
CA ALA A 15 21.84 -11.82 -4.30
C ALA A 15 22.01 -13.31 -4.65
N ALA A 16 22.17 -13.67 -5.91
CA ALA A 16 22.29 -15.03 -6.41
C ALA A 16 21.10 -15.96 -6.05
N VAL A 17 19.90 -15.42 -5.91
CA VAL A 17 18.66 -16.20 -5.86
C VAL A 17 18.23 -16.47 -7.32
N ALA A 18 18.03 -17.75 -7.64
CA ALA A 18 17.66 -18.14 -9.00
C ALA A 18 16.26 -17.63 -9.35
N THR A 19 16.14 -17.02 -10.54
CA THR A 19 14.88 -16.58 -11.15
C THR A 19 14.81 -17.13 -12.57
N PRO A 20 13.62 -17.21 -13.21
CA PRO A 20 13.54 -17.51 -14.63
C PRO A 20 14.31 -16.48 -15.48
N SER A 21 14.79 -16.88 -16.65
CA SER A 21 15.24 -15.92 -17.66
C SER A 21 14.08 -15.00 -18.01
N SER A 22 14.31 -13.70 -18.03
CA SER A 22 13.22 -12.72 -18.16
C SER A 22 13.62 -11.51 -18.99
N GLN A 23 12.63 -10.92 -19.67
CA GLN A 23 12.74 -9.66 -20.40
C GLN A 23 11.50 -8.80 -20.11
N GLU A 24 11.70 -7.54 -19.73
CA GLU A 24 10.63 -6.56 -19.59
C GLU A 24 10.37 -5.89 -20.93
N LEU A 25 9.09 -5.86 -21.38
CA LEU A 25 8.67 -5.38 -22.69
C LEU A 25 7.59 -4.31 -22.55
N ARG A 26 7.72 -3.22 -23.33
CA ARG A 26 6.84 -2.04 -23.26
C ARG A 26 6.08 -1.76 -24.56
N SER A 27 6.48 -2.39 -25.66
CA SER A 27 5.90 -2.18 -26.98
C SER A 27 5.79 -3.49 -27.77
N LEU A 28 4.93 -3.50 -28.79
CA LEU A 28 4.80 -4.64 -29.71
C LEU A 28 6.10 -4.92 -30.48
N ASP A 29 6.89 -3.90 -30.79
CA ASP A 29 8.17 -4.10 -31.46
C ASP A 29 9.17 -4.82 -30.55
N GLU A 30 9.18 -4.49 -29.25
CA GLU A 30 9.97 -5.22 -28.26
C GLU A 30 9.48 -6.66 -28.09
N VAL A 31 8.16 -6.91 -28.17
CA VAL A 31 7.57 -8.26 -28.12
C VAL A 31 8.07 -9.11 -29.30
N ARG A 32 8.08 -8.56 -30.53
CA ARG A 32 8.59 -9.22 -31.73
C ARG A 32 10.11 -9.47 -31.70
N ALA A 33 10.82 -8.62 -30.96
CA ALA A 33 12.28 -8.76 -30.76
C ALA A 33 12.64 -9.62 -29.55
N CYS A 34 11.65 -10.14 -28.80
CA CYS A 34 11.86 -10.96 -27.60
C CYS A 34 12.73 -12.19 -27.89
N ARG A 35 13.69 -12.48 -27.02
CA ARG A 35 14.67 -13.57 -27.17
C ARG A 35 14.47 -14.70 -26.16
N ILE A 36 13.38 -14.69 -25.40
CA ILE A 36 13.06 -15.77 -24.45
C ILE A 36 12.43 -16.93 -25.22
N ASP A 37 12.96 -18.13 -25.02
CA ASP A 37 12.43 -19.34 -25.64
C ASP A 37 11.04 -19.69 -25.16
N LEU A 38 10.17 -20.04 -26.09
CA LEU A 38 8.80 -20.47 -25.80
C LEU A 38 8.77 -21.91 -25.26
N PRO A 39 7.82 -22.23 -24.37
CA PRO A 39 6.74 -21.40 -23.86
C PRO A 39 7.19 -20.41 -22.79
N VAL A 40 6.47 -19.29 -22.65
CA VAL A 40 6.75 -18.23 -21.69
C VAL A 40 5.56 -17.90 -20.81
N ALA A 41 5.83 -17.31 -19.65
CA ALA A 41 4.84 -16.61 -18.83
C ALA A 41 4.91 -15.11 -19.15
N VAL A 42 3.75 -14.49 -19.39
CA VAL A 42 3.59 -13.04 -19.65
C VAL A 42 2.87 -12.43 -18.46
N LYS A 43 3.52 -11.51 -17.75
CA LYS A 43 3.07 -11.01 -16.45
C LYS A 43 2.95 -9.49 -16.43
N ALA A 44 1.83 -8.96 -15.98
CA ALA A 44 1.61 -7.53 -15.79
C ALA A 44 2.63 -6.91 -14.83
N GLN A 45 3.21 -5.76 -15.17
CA GLN A 45 4.09 -5.01 -14.29
C GLN A 45 3.33 -3.81 -13.70
N VAL A 46 2.83 -4.02 -12.50
CA VAL A 46 2.15 -3.02 -11.65
C VAL A 46 2.63 -3.17 -10.21
N ALA A 47 2.67 -2.08 -9.47
CA ALA A 47 3.00 -2.08 -8.03
C ALA A 47 1.77 -2.47 -7.18
N ALA A 48 1.07 -3.54 -7.56
CA ALA A 48 -0.13 -4.04 -6.88
C ALA A 48 -0.07 -5.55 -6.68
N GLY A 49 -0.64 -6.03 -5.59
CA GLY A 49 -0.82 -7.46 -5.32
C GLY A 49 -2.02 -8.05 -6.09
N GLY A 50 -2.15 -9.39 -6.06
CA GLY A 50 -3.32 -10.08 -6.62
C GLY A 50 -3.38 -10.19 -8.15
N ARG A 51 -2.29 -9.89 -8.86
CA ARG A 51 -2.19 -9.96 -10.33
C ARG A 51 -2.62 -11.31 -10.90
N GLY A 52 -2.23 -12.41 -10.26
CA GLY A 52 -2.60 -13.76 -10.69
C GLY A 52 -4.11 -13.99 -10.64
N LYS A 53 -4.77 -13.63 -9.52
CA LYS A 53 -6.24 -13.73 -9.36
C LYS A 53 -6.99 -12.86 -10.36
N ALA A 54 -6.41 -11.72 -10.75
CA ALA A 54 -7.00 -10.80 -11.72
C ALA A 54 -6.72 -11.18 -13.20
N GLY A 55 -6.05 -12.32 -13.50
CA GLY A 55 -5.74 -12.73 -14.88
C GLY A 55 -4.56 -11.98 -15.52
N GLY A 56 -3.75 -11.29 -14.72
CA GLY A 56 -2.55 -10.55 -15.15
C GLY A 56 -1.33 -11.44 -15.43
N ILE A 57 -1.49 -12.76 -15.40
CA ILE A 57 -0.45 -13.75 -15.76
C ILE A 57 -1.04 -14.67 -16.82
N ARG A 58 -0.36 -14.78 -17.98
CA ARG A 58 -0.78 -15.62 -19.09
C ARG A 58 0.37 -16.47 -19.60
N LYS A 59 0.07 -17.68 -20.08
CA LYS A 59 1.02 -18.52 -20.81
C LYS A 59 0.96 -18.18 -22.31
N ALA A 60 2.12 -18.16 -22.97
CA ALA A 60 2.19 -18.08 -24.42
C ALA A 60 3.15 -19.16 -24.93
N SER A 61 2.69 -19.97 -25.87
CA SER A 61 3.42 -21.08 -26.46
C SER A 61 3.83 -20.81 -27.91
N SER A 62 3.40 -19.68 -28.47
CA SER A 62 3.75 -19.19 -29.79
C SER A 62 3.96 -17.68 -29.80
N ALA A 63 4.61 -17.14 -30.82
CA ALA A 63 4.81 -15.70 -31.00
C ALA A 63 3.47 -14.94 -31.11
N ALA A 64 2.47 -15.55 -31.78
CA ALA A 64 1.14 -14.95 -31.89
C ALA A 64 0.43 -14.88 -30.54
N GLU A 65 0.49 -15.94 -29.73
CA GLU A 65 -0.03 -15.94 -28.36
C GLU A 65 0.69 -14.93 -27.48
N LEU A 66 1.99 -14.70 -27.67
CA LEU A 66 2.74 -13.70 -26.92
C LEU A 66 2.28 -12.27 -27.26
N GLU A 67 2.05 -11.95 -28.56
CA GLU A 67 1.51 -10.65 -28.99
C GLU A 67 0.09 -10.45 -28.43
N GLU A 68 -0.77 -11.46 -28.47
CA GLU A 68 -2.11 -11.42 -27.94
C GLU A 68 -2.11 -11.21 -26.41
N ALA A 69 -1.29 -11.98 -25.67
CA ALA A 69 -1.17 -11.87 -24.22
C ALA A 69 -0.66 -10.48 -23.80
N PHE A 70 0.32 -9.92 -24.54
CA PHE A 70 0.81 -8.56 -24.32
C PHE A 70 -0.33 -7.54 -24.47
N GLY A 71 -1.03 -7.54 -25.60
CA GLY A 71 -2.14 -6.60 -25.86
C GLY A 71 -3.24 -6.69 -24.82
N ALA A 72 -3.64 -7.92 -24.47
CA ALA A 72 -4.66 -8.17 -23.48
C ALA A 72 -4.25 -7.66 -22.07
N ILE A 73 -3.03 -7.93 -21.62
CA ILE A 73 -2.53 -7.48 -20.32
C ILE A 73 -2.40 -5.95 -20.28
N MET A 74 -1.87 -5.33 -21.32
CA MET A 74 -1.70 -3.87 -21.37
C MET A 74 -3.05 -3.10 -21.36
N ALA A 75 -4.14 -3.74 -21.79
CA ALA A 75 -5.51 -3.19 -21.73
C ALA A 75 -6.17 -3.34 -20.34
N MET A 76 -5.61 -4.13 -19.43
CA MET A 76 -6.18 -4.37 -18.10
C MET A 76 -5.98 -3.17 -17.16
N ARG A 77 -6.71 -3.21 -16.05
CA ARG A 77 -6.52 -2.30 -14.91
C ARG A 77 -6.41 -3.11 -13.63
N PHE A 78 -5.43 -2.76 -12.79
CA PHE A 78 -5.19 -3.37 -11.48
C PHE A 78 -5.30 -2.28 -10.42
N ALA A 79 -6.31 -2.35 -9.56
CA ALA A 79 -6.65 -1.29 -8.61
C ALA A 79 -6.73 0.13 -9.26
N GLY A 80 -7.24 0.19 -10.51
CA GLY A 80 -7.34 1.43 -11.30
C GLY A 80 -6.12 1.77 -12.15
N GLU A 81 -4.96 1.15 -11.91
CA GLU A 81 -3.71 1.41 -12.64
C GLU A 81 -3.55 0.51 -13.87
N ALA A 82 -3.05 1.10 -14.96
CA ALA A 82 -2.63 0.34 -16.13
C ALA A 82 -1.22 -0.23 -15.94
N PRO A 83 -0.90 -1.43 -16.44
CA PRO A 83 0.47 -1.89 -16.50
C PRO A 83 1.35 -0.95 -17.32
N ALA A 84 2.56 -0.68 -16.80
CA ALA A 84 3.56 0.10 -17.54
C ALA A 84 4.32 -0.73 -18.56
N SER A 85 4.35 -2.05 -18.35
CA SER A 85 5.08 -3.04 -19.16
C SER A 85 4.55 -4.44 -18.84
N VAL A 86 5.03 -5.44 -19.56
CA VAL A 86 4.91 -6.85 -19.19
C VAL A 86 6.29 -7.45 -18.94
N LEU A 87 6.38 -8.41 -18.04
CA LEU A 87 7.54 -9.26 -17.85
C LEU A 87 7.30 -10.58 -18.56
N VAL A 88 8.12 -10.91 -19.55
CA VAL A 88 8.11 -12.21 -20.25
C VAL A 88 9.19 -13.07 -19.62
N GLU A 89 8.84 -14.30 -19.24
CA GLU A 89 9.74 -15.21 -18.54
C GLU A 89 9.63 -16.63 -19.07
N THR A 90 10.74 -17.36 -19.03
CA THR A 90 10.73 -18.80 -19.32
C THR A 90 9.67 -19.50 -18.47
N TRP A 91 8.83 -20.31 -19.11
CA TRP A 91 7.83 -21.12 -18.43
C TRP A 91 8.49 -22.20 -17.57
N LEU A 92 8.13 -22.24 -16.29
CA LEU A 92 8.67 -23.23 -15.36
C LEU A 92 7.81 -24.50 -15.33
N GLU A 93 8.45 -25.66 -15.41
CA GLU A 93 7.83 -26.93 -15.10
C GLU A 93 7.84 -27.16 -13.59
N ILE A 94 6.71 -26.87 -12.96
CA ILE A 94 6.55 -26.85 -11.51
C ILE A 94 6.31 -28.27 -11.00
N GLU A 95 7.06 -28.68 -9.98
CA GLU A 95 6.80 -29.87 -9.17
C GLU A 95 6.05 -29.49 -7.88
N ARG A 96 6.56 -28.47 -7.17
CA ARG A 96 5.93 -27.93 -5.94
C ARG A 96 6.07 -26.42 -5.88
N GLU A 97 5.10 -25.79 -5.25
CA GLU A 97 5.11 -24.37 -4.93
C GLU A 97 5.29 -24.18 -3.43
N LEU A 98 6.30 -23.45 -3.03
CA LEU A 98 6.62 -23.10 -1.66
C LEU A 98 6.40 -21.61 -1.45
N TYR A 99 6.26 -21.22 -0.19
CA TYR A 99 6.25 -19.82 0.24
C TYR A 99 7.47 -19.53 1.09
N LEU A 100 8.16 -18.43 0.82
CA LEU A 100 9.27 -17.96 1.66
C LEU A 100 9.25 -16.44 1.71
N ALA A 101 9.25 -15.88 2.91
CA ALA A 101 9.32 -14.44 3.09
C ALA A 101 10.21 -14.05 4.28
N VAL A 102 10.73 -12.84 4.19
CA VAL A 102 11.36 -12.11 5.29
C VAL A 102 10.59 -10.81 5.45
N ALA A 103 10.10 -10.53 6.63
CA ALA A 103 9.36 -9.31 6.94
C ALA A 103 9.77 -8.74 8.29
N ILE A 104 9.67 -7.41 8.43
CA ILE A 104 9.81 -6.76 9.74
C ILE A 104 8.54 -7.08 10.55
N ASP A 105 8.74 -7.56 11.78
CA ASP A 105 7.66 -7.81 12.74
C ASP A 105 7.98 -7.06 14.04
N SER A 106 7.10 -6.12 14.41
CA SER A 106 7.27 -5.30 15.62
C SER A 106 7.25 -6.12 16.91
N ARG A 107 6.54 -7.27 16.92
CA ARG A 107 6.51 -8.18 18.08
C ARG A 107 7.84 -8.87 18.30
N VAL A 108 8.59 -9.09 17.23
CA VAL A 108 9.94 -9.69 17.24
C VAL A 108 11.01 -8.61 17.45
N GLY A 109 10.67 -7.35 17.21
CA GLY A 109 11.62 -6.24 17.23
C GLY A 109 12.66 -6.33 16.11
N GLY A 110 12.26 -6.87 14.94
CA GLY A 110 13.15 -7.05 13.79
C GLY A 110 12.59 -8.00 12.75
N PHE A 111 13.46 -8.76 12.10
CA PHE A 111 13.05 -9.66 11.02
C PHE A 111 12.44 -10.96 11.51
N ASN A 112 11.40 -11.40 10.82
CA ASN A 112 10.80 -12.69 10.93
C ASN A 112 10.92 -13.42 9.59
N VAL A 113 11.36 -14.68 9.59
CA VAL A 113 11.38 -15.53 8.39
C VAL A 113 10.15 -16.39 8.41
N LEU A 114 9.38 -16.37 7.32
CA LEU A 114 8.14 -17.10 7.14
C LEU A 114 8.32 -18.16 6.06
N TYR A 115 7.89 -19.40 6.33
CA TYR A 115 7.96 -20.48 5.37
C TYR A 115 6.67 -21.31 5.36
N SER A 116 6.23 -21.73 4.17
CA SER A 116 5.20 -22.75 4.01
C SER A 116 5.59 -23.73 2.89
N PRO A 117 5.37 -25.05 3.09
CA PRO A 117 5.56 -26.05 2.03
C PRO A 117 4.46 -25.97 0.95
N ARG A 118 3.51 -25.05 1.09
CA ARG A 118 2.47 -24.72 0.13
C ARG A 118 2.53 -23.24 -0.17
N GLY A 119 2.77 -22.88 -1.42
CA GLY A 119 2.77 -21.54 -1.96
C GLY A 119 1.67 -21.34 -2.98
N GLY A 120 1.76 -20.22 -3.72
CA GLY A 120 0.84 -19.86 -4.80
C GLY A 120 -0.34 -19.00 -4.36
N VAL A 121 -1.33 -18.90 -5.23
CA VAL A 121 -2.40 -17.90 -5.19
C VAL A 121 -3.30 -17.99 -3.94
N ASN A 122 -3.41 -19.18 -3.34
CA ASN A 122 -4.31 -19.46 -2.21
C ASN A 122 -3.57 -19.63 -0.87
N ILE A 123 -2.38 -19.04 -0.73
CA ILE A 123 -1.59 -19.13 0.51
C ILE A 123 -2.36 -18.61 1.74
N GLU A 124 -3.21 -17.59 1.53
CA GLU A 124 -4.01 -16.96 2.59
C GLU A 124 -5.13 -17.86 3.14
N ASP A 125 -5.59 -18.82 2.34
CA ASP A 125 -6.66 -19.77 2.72
C ASP A 125 -6.09 -21.01 3.47
N GLY A 126 -4.76 -21.07 3.61
CA GLY A 126 -4.06 -22.20 4.24
C GLY A 126 -3.75 -21.97 5.73
N PRO A 127 -3.12 -22.97 6.38
CA PRO A 127 -2.60 -22.78 7.73
C PRO A 127 -1.53 -21.68 7.74
N PRO A 128 -1.35 -20.96 8.87
CA PRO A 128 -0.33 -19.92 8.98
C PRO A 128 1.06 -20.51 8.67
N PRO A 129 1.93 -19.73 7.99
CA PRO A 129 3.28 -20.16 7.69
C PRO A 129 4.08 -20.38 8.97
N LEU A 130 5.05 -21.30 8.90
CA LEU A 130 6.08 -21.47 9.93
C LEU A 130 6.77 -20.12 10.13
N SER A 131 6.92 -19.70 11.38
CA SER A 131 7.55 -18.45 11.77
C SER A 131 8.88 -18.70 12.46
N TYR A 132 9.94 -18.06 11.99
CA TYR A 132 11.24 -18.05 12.64
C TYR A 132 11.60 -16.60 13.01
N PRO A 133 11.43 -16.21 14.30
CA PRO A 133 11.74 -14.86 14.79
C PRO A 133 13.27 -14.68 14.88
N VAL A 134 13.84 -13.97 13.93
CA VAL A 134 15.29 -13.73 13.84
C VAL A 134 15.71 -12.50 14.65
N GLY A 135 14.85 -11.47 14.73
CA GLY A 135 15.23 -10.17 15.26
C GLY A 135 16.20 -9.45 14.33
N LEU A 136 17.41 -9.17 14.80
CA LEU A 136 18.45 -8.62 13.94
C LEU A 136 18.95 -9.67 12.94
N ALA A 137 19.11 -9.32 11.67
CA ALA A 137 19.50 -10.26 10.60
C ALA A 137 20.79 -11.05 10.91
N ARG A 138 21.75 -10.45 11.64
CA ARG A 138 22.98 -11.12 12.11
C ARG A 138 22.71 -12.30 13.08
N ASN A 139 21.53 -12.34 13.67
CA ASN A 139 21.13 -13.40 14.60
C ASN A 139 20.56 -14.63 13.89
N PHE A 140 20.40 -14.61 12.56
CA PHE A 140 19.98 -15.78 11.80
C PHE A 140 20.91 -16.96 12.04
N ARG A 141 20.36 -18.10 12.48
CA ARG A 141 21.09 -19.35 12.75
C ARG A 141 20.52 -20.44 11.87
N ALA A 142 21.29 -20.88 10.88
CA ALA A 142 20.87 -21.90 9.92
C ALA A 142 20.44 -23.22 10.60
N HIS A 143 21.14 -23.64 11.66
CA HIS A 143 20.80 -24.87 12.40
C HIS A 143 19.47 -24.76 13.14
N VAL A 144 19.12 -23.58 13.68
CA VAL A 144 17.82 -23.34 14.34
C VAL A 144 16.72 -23.41 13.28
N PHE A 145 16.88 -22.69 12.16
CA PHE A 145 15.88 -22.70 11.10
C PHE A 145 15.72 -24.11 10.48
N ARG A 146 16.82 -24.86 10.33
CA ARG A 146 16.78 -26.28 9.90
C ARG A 146 15.89 -27.12 10.82
N GLY A 147 16.08 -27.04 12.13
CA GLY A 147 15.25 -27.79 13.10
C GLY A 147 13.78 -27.39 13.02
N LEU A 148 13.45 -26.13 12.75
CA LEU A 148 12.07 -25.69 12.55
C LEU A 148 11.47 -26.21 11.22
N LEU A 149 12.28 -26.37 10.17
CA LEU A 149 11.85 -26.84 8.86
C LEU A 149 11.65 -28.37 8.83
N GLU A 150 12.38 -29.14 9.61
CA GLU A 150 12.34 -30.63 9.59
C GLU A 150 10.94 -31.23 9.63
N PRO A 151 10.01 -30.76 10.48
CA PRO A 151 8.65 -31.34 10.56
C PRO A 151 7.77 -30.98 9.35
N VAL A 152 8.06 -29.90 8.63
CA VAL A 152 7.21 -29.36 7.56
C VAL A 152 7.79 -29.49 6.15
N GLU A 153 9.11 -29.72 6.04
CA GLU A 153 9.80 -29.95 4.78
C GLU A 153 10.68 -31.19 4.89
N PRO A 154 10.17 -32.36 4.48
CA PRO A 154 10.89 -33.65 4.63
C PRO A 154 12.11 -33.79 3.71
N ASP A 155 12.11 -33.09 2.54
CA ASP A 155 13.24 -33.15 1.61
C ASP A 155 14.44 -32.34 2.13
N ALA A 156 15.49 -33.04 2.55
CA ALA A 156 16.71 -32.41 3.08
C ALA A 156 17.40 -31.50 2.08
N ARG A 157 17.33 -31.80 0.77
CA ARG A 157 17.95 -30.97 -0.28
C ARG A 157 17.19 -29.65 -0.44
N VAL A 158 15.86 -29.72 -0.43
CA VAL A 158 15.01 -28.54 -0.48
C VAL A 158 15.22 -27.69 0.78
N ARG A 159 15.25 -28.30 1.98
CA ARG A 159 15.53 -27.58 3.25
C ARG A 159 16.80 -26.75 3.20
N GLU A 160 17.94 -27.35 2.81
CA GLU A 160 19.22 -26.65 2.76
C GLU A 160 19.20 -25.47 1.76
N ARG A 161 18.52 -25.64 0.63
CA ARG A 161 18.34 -24.55 -0.34
C ARG A 161 17.42 -23.45 0.19
N VAL A 162 16.31 -23.80 0.86
CA VAL A 162 15.40 -22.83 1.50
C VAL A 162 16.15 -22.01 2.55
N ILE A 163 16.99 -22.67 3.40
CA ILE A 163 17.83 -21.99 4.39
C ILE A 163 18.79 -21.00 3.70
N SER A 164 19.44 -21.42 2.60
CA SER A 164 20.32 -20.56 1.84
C SER A 164 19.58 -19.37 1.24
N VAL A 165 18.39 -19.58 0.66
CA VAL A 165 17.57 -18.49 0.10
C VAL A 165 17.10 -17.56 1.22
N ALA A 166 16.61 -18.07 2.36
CA ALA A 166 16.17 -17.24 3.48
C ALA A 166 17.29 -16.29 3.98
N ARG A 167 18.54 -16.79 4.06
CA ARG A 167 19.69 -15.94 4.39
C ARG A 167 19.88 -14.81 3.40
N ARG A 168 19.79 -15.13 2.10
CA ARG A 168 19.92 -14.12 1.03
C ARG A 168 18.79 -13.10 1.04
N LEU A 169 17.54 -13.52 1.38
CA LEU A 169 16.43 -12.57 1.54
C LEU A 169 16.68 -11.61 2.70
N LEU A 170 17.27 -12.06 3.81
CA LEU A 170 17.71 -11.17 4.91
C LEU A 170 18.78 -10.18 4.45
N ASP A 171 19.75 -10.65 3.67
CA ASP A 171 20.81 -9.79 3.14
C ASP A 171 20.25 -8.74 2.15
N ILE A 172 19.27 -9.13 1.29
CA ILE A 172 18.53 -8.20 0.42
C ILE A 172 17.78 -7.16 1.26
N ALA A 173 17.04 -7.63 2.28
CA ALA A 173 16.25 -6.75 3.14
C ALA A 173 17.10 -5.69 3.83
N LEU A 174 18.28 -6.06 4.35
CA LEU A 174 19.22 -5.12 4.95
C LEU A 174 19.86 -4.20 3.92
N ALA A 175 20.38 -4.76 2.81
CA ALA A 175 21.13 -3.99 1.82
C ALA A 175 20.26 -2.96 1.10
N ASN A 176 18.96 -3.23 0.94
CA ASN A 176 18.01 -2.37 0.23
C ASN A 176 16.97 -1.72 1.14
N GLU A 177 17.11 -1.90 2.46
CA GLU A 177 16.18 -1.35 3.46
C GLU A 177 14.72 -1.72 3.14
N CYS A 178 14.50 -3.05 2.96
CA CYS A 178 13.16 -3.55 2.69
C CYS A 178 12.43 -3.87 4.00
N THR A 179 11.15 -3.54 4.06
CA THR A 179 10.26 -4.00 5.14
C THR A 179 9.76 -5.42 4.89
N THR A 180 9.71 -5.84 3.63
CA THR A 180 9.29 -7.18 3.21
C THR A 180 10.06 -7.63 1.95
N VAL A 181 10.52 -8.87 1.94
CA VAL A 181 11.04 -9.58 0.78
C VAL A 181 10.36 -10.94 0.73
N GLU A 182 9.45 -11.14 -0.22
CA GLU A 182 8.59 -12.33 -0.33
C GLU A 182 8.77 -12.99 -1.70
N ILE A 183 8.83 -14.31 -1.70
CA ILE A 183 8.80 -15.14 -2.90
C ILE A 183 7.57 -16.06 -2.78
N ASN A 184 6.59 -15.85 -3.65
CA ASN A 184 5.37 -16.65 -3.68
C ASN A 184 4.81 -16.79 -5.12
N PRO A 185 5.09 -17.93 -5.80
CA PRO A 185 5.74 -19.12 -5.28
C PRO A 185 7.27 -19.12 -5.41
N LEU A 186 7.93 -19.76 -4.43
CA LEU A 186 9.27 -20.31 -4.58
C LEU A 186 9.13 -21.73 -5.12
N VAL A 187 9.47 -21.92 -6.39
CA VAL A 187 9.18 -23.16 -7.13
C VAL A 187 10.29 -24.18 -6.95
N VAL A 188 9.93 -25.42 -6.61
CA VAL A 188 10.74 -26.60 -6.88
C VAL A 188 10.39 -27.05 -8.29
N ALA A 189 11.30 -26.86 -9.22
CA ALA A 189 11.12 -27.29 -10.61
C ALA A 189 11.34 -28.79 -10.74
N LYS A 190 10.77 -29.44 -11.77
CA LYS A 190 11.00 -30.87 -12.06
C LYS A 190 12.48 -31.23 -12.25
N SER A 191 13.32 -30.27 -12.64
CA SER A 191 14.78 -30.41 -12.67
C SER A 191 15.42 -30.48 -11.28
N GLY A 192 14.66 -30.30 -10.22
CA GLY A 192 15.12 -30.16 -8.83
C GLY A 192 15.69 -28.78 -8.50
N ALA A 193 15.64 -27.81 -9.41
CA ALA A 193 16.09 -26.45 -9.12
C ALA A 193 15.07 -25.73 -8.21
N LEU A 194 15.57 -24.86 -7.31
CA LEU A 194 14.73 -23.97 -6.51
C LEU A 194 14.78 -22.58 -7.15
N VAL A 195 13.62 -22.07 -7.63
CA VAL A 195 13.53 -20.88 -8.47
C VAL A 195 12.46 -19.93 -7.95
N ALA A 196 12.77 -18.66 -7.79
CA ALA A 196 11.80 -17.62 -7.45
C ALA A 196 10.94 -17.28 -8.68
N ALA A 197 9.72 -17.83 -8.72
CA ALA A 197 8.81 -17.59 -9.83
C ALA A 197 8.09 -16.24 -9.73
N ASP A 198 7.93 -15.68 -8.53
CA ASP A 198 7.45 -14.32 -8.29
C ASP A 198 8.38 -13.61 -7.29
N ALA A 199 8.26 -12.29 -7.19
CA ALA A 199 8.98 -11.46 -6.24
C ALA A 199 8.09 -10.29 -5.80
N LYS A 200 7.83 -10.22 -4.49
CA LYS A 200 7.14 -9.08 -3.86
C LYS A 200 8.09 -8.45 -2.85
N ILE A 201 8.58 -7.27 -3.17
CA ILE A 201 9.53 -6.53 -2.34
C ILE A 201 8.94 -5.17 -2.00
N VAL A 202 8.94 -4.86 -0.69
CA VAL A 202 8.47 -3.57 -0.17
C VAL A 202 9.66 -2.84 0.42
N LEU A 203 10.02 -1.70 -0.19
CA LEU A 203 11.06 -0.81 0.29
C LEU A 203 10.53 0.09 1.42
N ASP A 204 11.37 0.41 2.38
CA ASP A 204 11.07 1.41 3.40
C ASP A 204 11.17 2.82 2.80
N GLU A 205 10.03 3.50 2.68
CA GLU A 205 9.99 4.86 2.15
C GLU A 205 10.68 5.87 3.08
N ALA A 206 10.71 5.60 4.38
CA ALA A 206 11.42 6.43 5.34
C ALA A 206 12.95 6.43 5.12
N ALA A 207 13.48 5.42 4.41
CA ALA A 207 14.89 5.32 4.05
C ALA A 207 15.27 6.10 2.76
N ALA A 208 14.29 6.65 2.04
CA ALA A 208 14.51 7.29 0.73
C ALA A 208 15.57 8.42 0.76
N PHE A 209 15.68 9.14 1.88
CA PHE A 209 16.66 10.25 2.02
C PHE A 209 18.12 9.79 1.92
N ARG A 210 18.41 8.51 2.15
CA ARG A 210 19.76 7.92 2.07
C ARG A 210 19.90 6.87 0.96
N ARG A 211 18.84 6.63 0.16
CA ARG A 211 18.79 5.62 -0.90
C ARG A 211 18.28 6.24 -2.21
N ALA A 212 19.20 6.67 -3.07
CA ALA A 212 18.87 7.37 -4.31
C ALA A 212 17.96 6.54 -5.23
N GLU A 213 18.18 5.21 -5.33
CA GLU A 213 17.34 4.32 -6.12
C GLU A 213 15.91 4.22 -5.56
N THR A 214 15.78 4.13 -4.24
CA THR A 214 14.47 4.13 -3.56
C THR A 214 13.77 5.48 -3.78
N ALA A 215 14.49 6.59 -3.64
CA ALA A 215 13.94 7.92 -3.89
C ALA A 215 13.46 8.09 -5.34
N ALA A 216 14.23 7.62 -6.33
CA ALA A 216 13.85 7.65 -7.75
C ALA A 216 12.60 6.79 -8.03
N ALA A 217 12.54 5.59 -7.46
CA ALA A 217 11.39 4.70 -7.60
C ALA A 217 10.13 5.29 -6.95
N ILE A 218 10.24 5.93 -5.78
CA ILE A 218 9.14 6.67 -5.12
C ILE A 218 8.68 7.83 -6.01
N ALA A 219 9.59 8.63 -6.55
CA ALA A 219 9.26 9.74 -7.42
C ALA A 219 8.44 9.28 -8.64
N THR A 220 8.89 8.20 -9.33
CA THR A 220 8.16 7.62 -10.47
C THR A 220 6.77 7.11 -10.09
N THR A 221 6.60 6.53 -8.91
CA THR A 221 5.30 6.06 -8.43
C THR A 221 4.40 7.24 -8.08
N ARG A 222 4.94 8.28 -7.44
CA ARG A 222 4.21 9.51 -7.09
C ARG A 222 3.70 10.28 -8.31
N GLU A 223 4.45 10.28 -9.42
CA GLU A 223 3.99 10.90 -10.67
C GLU A 223 2.69 10.31 -11.20
N LYS A 224 2.43 9.03 -10.91
CA LYS A 224 1.23 8.30 -11.33
C LYS A 224 0.08 8.39 -10.32
N ALA A 225 0.37 8.82 -9.08
CA ALA A 225 -0.63 8.92 -8.03
C ALA A 225 -1.66 10.03 -8.33
N ASP A 226 -2.84 9.93 -7.73
CA ASP A 226 -3.87 10.98 -7.78
C ASP A 226 -3.29 12.33 -7.38
N ARG A 227 -3.65 13.37 -8.14
CA ARG A 227 -3.12 14.73 -7.92
C ARG A 227 -3.41 15.23 -6.51
N GLY A 228 -4.58 14.92 -5.95
CA GLY A 228 -4.96 15.34 -4.60
C GLY A 228 -4.10 14.68 -3.54
N ILE A 229 -3.81 13.38 -3.71
CA ILE A 229 -2.92 12.63 -2.82
C ILE A 229 -1.52 13.23 -2.84
N ARG A 230 -0.96 13.52 -4.02
CA ARG A 230 0.37 14.14 -4.14
C ARG A 230 0.45 15.50 -3.47
N LEU A 231 -0.55 16.36 -3.68
CA LEU A 231 -0.62 17.69 -3.05
C LEU A 231 -0.70 17.57 -1.51
N CYS A 232 -1.42 16.59 -1.01
CA CYS A 232 -1.47 16.30 0.43
C CYS A 232 -0.11 15.86 0.97
N GLU A 233 0.57 14.93 0.30
CA GLU A 233 1.92 14.49 0.69
C GLU A 233 2.93 15.63 0.72
N GLU A 234 2.93 16.51 -0.30
CA GLU A 234 3.78 17.70 -0.37
C GLU A 234 3.50 18.68 0.78
N ALA A 235 2.26 18.74 1.24
CA ALA A 235 1.83 19.57 2.38
C ALA A 235 1.96 18.86 3.75
N ASN A 236 2.55 17.67 3.82
CA ASN A 236 2.59 16.79 5.00
C ASN A 236 1.19 16.46 5.55
N LEU A 237 0.23 16.27 4.68
CA LEU A 237 -1.09 15.74 4.97
C LEU A 237 -1.20 14.32 4.44
N MET A 238 -2.10 13.52 5.04
CA MET A 238 -2.37 12.17 4.57
C MET A 238 -3.80 12.07 4.03
N LEU A 239 -3.95 11.75 2.75
CA LEU A 239 -5.24 11.55 2.10
C LEU A 239 -5.36 10.14 1.54
N VAL A 240 -6.41 9.44 1.94
CA VAL A 240 -6.84 8.19 1.31
C VAL A 240 -8.31 8.37 0.92
N TRP A 241 -8.62 8.21 -0.38
CA TRP A 241 -9.99 8.25 -0.86
C TRP A 241 -10.74 6.95 -0.53
N LEU A 242 -11.99 7.07 -0.10
CA LEU A 242 -12.92 5.98 0.20
C LEU A 242 -14.22 6.20 -0.60
N ASP A 243 -15.12 5.23 -0.60
CA ASP A 243 -16.30 5.25 -1.47
C ASP A 243 -17.52 6.03 -0.92
N GLY A 244 -17.41 6.56 0.29
CA GLY A 244 -18.48 7.31 0.94
C GLY A 244 -18.69 8.73 0.42
N GLU A 245 -19.52 9.49 1.13
CA GLU A 245 -19.95 10.84 0.75
C GLU A 245 -19.68 11.92 1.81
N ILE A 246 -19.30 11.54 3.05
CA ILE A 246 -18.91 12.49 4.09
C ILE A 246 -17.40 12.68 4.05
N GLY A 247 -16.95 13.86 3.58
CA GLY A 247 -15.56 14.26 3.67
C GLY A 247 -15.18 14.45 5.13
N LEU A 248 -14.03 13.93 5.55
CA LEU A 248 -13.54 14.05 6.93
C LEU A 248 -12.21 14.79 6.92
N ILE A 249 -12.10 15.83 7.74
CA ILE A 249 -10.82 16.51 8.05
C ILE A 249 -10.58 16.32 9.54
N SER A 250 -9.48 15.68 9.93
CA SER A 250 -9.16 15.41 11.32
C SER A 250 -7.66 15.57 11.60
N GLY A 251 -7.27 15.59 12.85
CA GLY A 251 -5.88 15.73 13.28
C GLY A 251 -5.37 14.50 14.04
N GLY A 252 -4.47 13.76 13.38
CA GLY A 252 -3.90 12.52 13.88
C GLY A 252 -4.71 11.29 13.49
N ALA A 253 -3.99 10.23 13.06
CA ALA A 253 -4.58 9.02 12.50
C ALA A 253 -5.61 8.35 13.41
N GLY A 254 -5.35 8.27 14.72
CA GLY A 254 -6.27 7.66 15.67
C GLY A 254 -7.61 8.41 15.77
N MET A 255 -7.56 9.74 15.75
CA MET A 255 -8.78 10.57 15.75
C MET A 255 -9.55 10.45 14.45
N THR A 256 -8.82 10.37 13.33
CA THR A 256 -9.42 10.20 12.01
C THR A 256 -10.15 8.86 11.91
N MET A 257 -9.52 7.76 12.36
CA MET A 257 -10.16 6.44 12.40
C MET A 257 -11.40 6.42 13.31
N ALA A 258 -11.30 6.98 14.52
CA ALA A 258 -12.45 7.07 15.42
C ALA A 258 -13.63 7.87 14.82
N ALA A 259 -13.33 8.94 14.07
CA ALA A 259 -14.35 9.71 13.39
C ALA A 259 -14.98 8.94 12.22
N MET A 260 -14.20 8.13 11.50
CA MET A 260 -14.72 7.23 10.47
C MET A 260 -15.66 6.18 11.05
N ASP A 261 -15.27 5.54 12.16
CA ASP A 261 -16.10 4.55 12.86
C ASP A 261 -17.41 5.15 13.36
N ALA A 262 -17.38 6.41 13.86
CA ALA A 262 -18.56 7.12 14.27
C ALA A 262 -19.50 7.45 13.09
N ILE A 263 -18.96 7.82 11.93
CA ILE A 263 -19.74 8.05 10.70
C ILE A 263 -20.41 6.74 10.24
N ASP A 264 -19.67 5.63 10.21
CA ASP A 264 -20.19 4.32 9.84
C ASP A 264 -21.29 3.86 10.82
N SER A 265 -21.07 4.00 12.13
CA SER A 265 -22.05 3.69 13.18
C SER A 265 -23.35 4.51 13.08
N ALA A 266 -23.29 5.69 12.49
CA ALA A 266 -24.45 6.55 12.21
C ALA A 266 -25.17 6.18 10.89
N GLY A 267 -24.75 5.09 10.21
CA GLY A 267 -25.34 4.61 8.96
C GLY A 267 -24.94 5.42 7.73
N ALA A 268 -23.85 6.17 7.80
CA ALA A 268 -23.26 6.91 6.67
C ALA A 268 -21.86 6.37 6.35
N GLN A 269 -21.26 6.82 5.25
CA GLN A 269 -19.94 6.36 4.85
C GLN A 269 -18.95 7.51 4.65
N PRO A 270 -17.71 7.41 5.19
CA PRO A 270 -16.67 8.40 4.98
C PRO A 270 -16.18 8.36 3.51
N ALA A 271 -16.02 9.54 2.91
CA ALA A 271 -15.51 9.71 1.55
C ALA A 271 -13.98 9.67 1.49
N CYS A 272 -13.33 9.88 2.62
CA CYS A 272 -11.87 9.88 2.73
C CYS A 272 -11.42 9.70 4.18
N PHE A 273 -10.18 9.22 4.32
CA PHE A 273 -9.33 9.47 5.47
C PHE A 273 -8.46 10.68 5.12
N LEU A 274 -8.64 11.83 5.79
CA LEU A 274 -7.79 13.01 5.60
C LEU A 274 -7.29 13.51 6.95
N ASP A 275 -6.01 13.27 7.20
CA ASP A 275 -5.30 13.70 8.39
C ASP A 275 -4.47 14.96 8.10
N VAL A 276 -4.81 16.06 8.77
CA VAL A 276 -4.10 17.34 8.66
C VAL A 276 -3.01 17.51 9.73
N SER A 277 -2.60 16.41 10.36
CA SER A 277 -1.63 16.34 11.46
C SER A 277 -2.10 16.96 12.79
N GLY A 278 -1.31 16.72 13.85
CA GLY A 278 -1.59 17.27 15.20
C GLY A 278 -1.30 18.77 15.33
N ASN A 279 -0.66 19.40 14.34
CA ASN A 279 -0.39 20.84 14.30
C ASN A 279 -0.68 21.40 12.90
N PRO A 280 -1.99 21.46 12.52
CA PRO A 280 -2.40 21.83 11.18
C PRO A 280 -2.09 23.30 10.86
N THR A 281 -1.70 23.56 9.61
CA THR A 281 -1.47 24.91 9.10
C THR A 281 -2.70 25.47 8.40
N PRO A 282 -2.85 26.80 8.29
CA PRO A 282 -3.92 27.41 7.47
C PRO A 282 -3.90 26.94 6.02
N ALA A 283 -2.71 26.78 5.43
CA ALA A 283 -2.55 26.27 4.05
C ALA A 283 -3.01 24.80 3.94
N GLY A 284 -2.70 23.96 4.92
CA GLY A 284 -3.14 22.57 4.97
C GLY A 284 -4.66 22.44 5.05
N PHE A 285 -5.32 23.22 5.89
CA PHE A 285 -6.79 23.28 5.90
C PHE A 285 -7.37 23.79 4.57
N GLY A 286 -6.77 24.83 3.98
CA GLY A 286 -7.20 25.36 2.69
C GLY A 286 -7.15 24.30 1.60
N LEU A 287 -6.04 23.54 1.52
CA LEU A 287 -5.89 22.42 0.60
C LEU A 287 -6.92 21.32 0.87
N ALA A 288 -7.13 20.94 2.13
CA ALA A 288 -8.10 19.93 2.51
C ALA A 288 -9.53 20.30 2.05
N PHE A 289 -9.98 21.54 2.33
CA PHE A 289 -11.28 22.02 1.86
C PHE A 289 -11.37 22.06 0.33
N ASP A 290 -10.35 22.56 -0.36
CA ASP A 290 -10.29 22.63 -1.83
C ASP A 290 -10.50 21.26 -2.47
N LEU A 291 -9.81 20.24 -1.95
CA LEU A 291 -9.91 18.88 -2.46
C LEU A 291 -11.30 18.28 -2.22
N LEU A 292 -11.84 18.43 -1.00
CA LEU A 292 -13.15 17.90 -0.67
C LEU A 292 -14.29 18.65 -1.39
N ASP A 293 -14.16 19.94 -1.58
CA ASP A 293 -15.14 20.73 -2.31
C ASP A 293 -15.21 20.37 -3.80
N ARG A 294 -14.05 20.10 -4.42
CA ARG A 294 -13.98 19.67 -5.82
C ARG A 294 -14.37 18.20 -6.04
N ALA A 295 -14.34 17.36 -5.02
CA ALA A 295 -14.70 15.97 -5.15
C ALA A 295 -16.21 15.77 -5.31
N PRO A 296 -16.74 15.27 -6.46
CA PRO A 296 -18.19 15.19 -6.71
C PRO A 296 -18.92 14.25 -5.74
N LYS A 297 -18.22 13.21 -5.26
CA LYS A 297 -18.77 12.24 -4.30
C LYS A 297 -18.98 12.82 -2.91
N VAL A 298 -18.20 13.83 -2.51
CA VAL A 298 -18.34 14.47 -1.19
C VAL A 298 -19.58 15.34 -1.18
N LYS A 299 -20.50 15.09 -0.26
CA LYS A 299 -21.77 15.82 -0.09
C LYS A 299 -21.79 16.72 1.13
N GLY A 300 -20.93 16.48 2.10
CA GLY A 300 -20.74 17.30 3.29
C GLY A 300 -19.38 17.05 3.91
N ILE A 301 -18.91 17.94 4.77
CA ILE A 301 -17.59 17.90 5.37
C ILE A 301 -17.70 17.94 6.90
N LEU A 302 -17.14 16.96 7.58
CA LEU A 302 -16.93 16.95 9.01
C LEU A 302 -15.49 17.37 9.32
N VAL A 303 -15.32 18.42 10.12
CA VAL A 303 -14.02 18.77 10.70
C VAL A 303 -14.04 18.36 12.16
N SER A 304 -13.21 17.39 12.54
CA SER A 304 -13.13 16.91 13.93
C SER A 304 -11.69 16.94 14.41
N MET A 305 -11.39 17.89 15.31
CA MET A 305 -10.06 18.07 15.89
C MET A 305 -10.10 17.84 17.40
N PHE A 306 -9.12 17.10 17.89
CA PHE A 306 -8.93 16.85 19.31
C PHE A 306 -7.45 16.76 19.66
N GLY A 307 -7.04 17.35 20.77
CA GLY A 307 -5.67 17.15 21.26
C GLY A 307 -5.31 18.06 22.44
N GLY A 308 -4.55 17.50 23.39
CA GLY A 308 -4.03 18.24 24.53
C GLY A 308 -2.96 19.29 24.17
N GLY A 309 -2.19 19.04 23.10
CA GLY A 309 -1.17 19.97 22.56
C GLY A 309 -1.72 20.93 21.49
N LEU A 310 -2.93 20.69 20.99
CA LEU A 310 -3.53 21.50 19.93
C LEU A 310 -4.24 22.72 20.53
N HIS A 311 -3.82 23.90 20.15
CA HIS A 311 -4.48 25.17 20.49
C HIS A 311 -5.70 25.36 19.58
N THR A 312 -6.86 24.89 20.02
CA THR A 312 -8.11 24.88 19.23
C THR A 312 -8.63 26.28 18.90
N ASP A 313 -8.30 27.29 19.69
CA ASP A 313 -8.59 28.70 19.41
C ASP A 313 -7.91 29.19 18.12
N ARG A 314 -6.71 28.75 17.82
CA ARG A 314 -5.99 29.07 16.56
C ARG A 314 -6.66 28.36 15.38
N VAL A 315 -7.02 27.10 15.55
CA VAL A 315 -7.75 26.34 14.53
C VAL A 315 -9.09 27.01 14.23
N ALA A 316 -9.82 27.43 15.27
CA ALA A 316 -11.11 28.13 15.12
C ALA A 316 -10.98 29.40 14.27
N LYS A 317 -9.96 30.24 14.55
CA LYS A 317 -9.70 31.45 13.74
C LYS A 317 -9.44 31.10 12.28
N THR A 318 -8.57 30.13 12.02
CA THR A 318 -8.28 29.65 10.65
C THR A 318 -9.53 29.16 9.94
N LEU A 319 -10.38 28.38 10.63
CA LEU A 319 -11.61 27.84 10.04
C LEU A 319 -12.62 28.97 9.74
N VAL A 320 -12.82 29.93 10.62
CA VAL A 320 -13.71 31.09 10.37
C VAL A 320 -13.25 31.88 9.13
N GLU A 321 -11.94 32.14 9.00
CA GLU A 321 -11.41 32.83 7.83
C GLU A 321 -11.58 32.05 6.53
N LEU A 322 -11.33 30.73 6.54
CA LEU A 322 -11.46 29.88 5.38
C LEU A 322 -12.92 29.70 4.98
N LEU A 323 -13.81 29.43 5.93
CA LEU A 323 -15.23 29.24 5.67
C LEU A 323 -15.90 30.54 5.18
N GLY A 324 -15.46 31.70 5.66
CA GLY A 324 -15.94 32.99 5.17
C GLY A 324 -15.55 33.31 3.71
N LYS A 325 -14.49 32.68 3.19
CA LYS A 325 -14.03 32.81 1.79
C LYS A 325 -14.54 31.68 0.90
N ARG A 326 -15.14 30.66 1.48
CA ARG A 326 -15.55 29.46 0.78
C ARG A 326 -16.81 29.71 -0.06
N THR A 327 -16.79 29.28 -1.32
CA THR A 327 -17.91 29.41 -2.26
C THR A 327 -18.75 28.12 -2.39
N SER A 328 -18.25 27.00 -1.89
CA SER A 328 -18.95 25.71 -1.95
C SER A 328 -20.18 25.70 -1.04
N VAL A 329 -21.27 25.14 -1.56
CA VAL A 329 -22.55 24.99 -0.82
C VAL A 329 -22.61 23.72 0.04
N LYS A 330 -21.59 22.85 -0.01
CA LYS A 330 -21.55 21.63 0.79
C LYS A 330 -21.56 21.99 2.29
N PRO A 331 -22.45 21.39 3.10
CA PRO A 331 -22.50 21.67 4.54
C PRO A 331 -21.19 21.29 5.22
N VAL A 332 -20.82 22.08 6.22
CA VAL A 332 -19.65 21.83 7.08
C VAL A 332 -20.13 21.78 8.53
N THR A 333 -19.72 20.73 9.23
CA THR A 333 -19.93 20.58 10.67
C THR A 333 -18.59 20.56 11.38
N LEU A 334 -18.50 21.27 12.50
CA LEU A 334 -17.26 21.50 13.22
C LEU A 334 -17.30 20.91 14.62
N ARG A 335 -16.23 20.21 15.01
CA ARG A 335 -15.98 19.76 16.38
C ARG A 335 -14.52 20.03 16.72
N LEU A 336 -14.29 21.01 17.59
CA LEU A 336 -12.98 21.36 18.13
C LEU A 336 -13.00 21.15 19.64
N ASN A 337 -12.20 20.21 20.15
CA ASN A 337 -12.12 19.92 21.57
C ASN A 337 -10.65 19.75 21.97
N GLY A 338 -10.27 20.21 23.15
CA GLY A 338 -8.90 20.18 23.66
C GLY A 338 -8.51 21.51 24.30
N THR A 339 -7.24 21.86 24.26
CA THR A 339 -6.71 23.09 24.87
C THR A 339 -7.39 24.31 24.29
N ARG A 340 -7.98 25.15 25.15
CA ARG A 340 -8.72 26.38 24.82
C ARG A 340 -10.00 26.16 24.01
N SER A 341 -10.68 25.03 24.20
CA SER A 341 -11.91 24.70 23.48
C SER A 341 -13.07 25.70 23.76
N ASP A 342 -13.13 26.29 24.96
CA ASP A 342 -14.13 27.32 25.29
C ASP A 342 -13.93 28.58 24.44
N LEU A 343 -12.67 29.02 24.29
CA LEU A 343 -12.32 30.14 23.42
C LEU A 343 -12.58 29.81 21.94
N ALA A 344 -12.26 28.61 21.52
CA ALA A 344 -12.57 28.13 20.16
C ALA A 344 -14.08 28.17 19.89
N THR A 345 -14.89 27.73 20.84
CA THR A 345 -16.35 27.75 20.74
C THR A 345 -16.88 29.18 20.61
N THR A 346 -16.32 30.12 21.36
CA THR A 346 -16.66 31.54 21.26
C THR A 346 -16.32 32.11 19.88
N ILE A 347 -15.09 31.85 19.39
CA ILE A 347 -14.62 32.32 18.08
C ILE A 347 -15.49 31.77 16.93
N LEU A 348 -15.81 30.47 16.98
CA LEU A 348 -16.69 29.84 15.97
C LEU A 348 -18.09 30.43 15.99
N ARG A 349 -18.68 30.60 17.17
CA ARG A 349 -20.02 31.21 17.33
C ARG A 349 -20.04 32.64 16.78
N ASP A 350 -19.07 33.45 17.12
CA ASP A 350 -18.96 34.85 16.67
C ASP A 350 -18.73 34.90 15.13
N GLY A 351 -18.14 33.86 14.54
CA GLY A 351 -18.03 33.65 13.10
C GLY A 351 -19.26 33.01 12.45
N GLY A 352 -20.37 32.81 13.19
CA GLY A 352 -21.59 32.21 12.66
C GLY A 352 -21.59 30.67 12.58
N HIS A 353 -20.67 29.99 13.25
CA HIS A 353 -20.53 28.54 13.22
C HIS A 353 -20.77 27.90 14.58
N GLN A 354 -21.35 26.69 14.57
CA GLN A 354 -21.53 25.87 15.77
C GLN A 354 -20.32 24.97 16.01
N ASN A 355 -19.85 24.92 17.26
CA ASN A 355 -18.92 23.92 17.75
C ASN A 355 -19.68 22.80 18.48
N HIS A 356 -19.58 21.56 18.00
CA HIS A 356 -20.22 20.43 18.67
C HIS A 356 -19.35 19.91 19.83
N ALA A 357 -19.97 19.63 20.96
CA ALA A 357 -19.27 19.19 22.16
C ALA A 357 -18.73 17.76 22.04
N THR A 358 -19.48 16.87 21.37
CA THR A 358 -19.09 15.46 21.19
C THR A 358 -18.98 15.09 19.72
N LEU A 359 -18.27 13.99 19.45
CA LEU A 359 -18.09 13.46 18.10
C LEU A 359 -19.43 12.96 17.55
N GLU A 360 -20.20 12.28 18.36
CA GLU A 360 -21.52 11.73 18.01
C GLU A 360 -22.49 12.84 17.59
N ALA A 361 -22.52 13.94 18.34
CA ALA A 361 -23.36 15.09 18.00
C ALA A 361 -22.94 15.74 16.67
N ALA A 362 -21.64 15.85 16.41
CA ALA A 362 -21.12 16.38 15.16
C ALA A 362 -21.43 15.45 13.98
N VAL A 363 -21.29 14.14 14.16
CA VAL A 363 -21.62 13.14 13.14
C VAL A 363 -23.12 13.15 12.85
N ALA A 364 -23.98 13.17 13.86
CA ALA A 364 -25.42 13.25 13.67
C ALA A 364 -25.85 14.52 12.90
N ASP A 365 -25.22 15.65 13.18
CA ASP A 365 -25.48 16.91 12.46
C ASP A 365 -25.08 16.83 10.98
N ILE A 366 -23.86 16.36 10.67
CA ILE A 366 -23.43 16.31 9.27
C ILE A 366 -24.25 15.30 8.46
N VAL A 367 -24.58 14.13 9.02
CA VAL A 367 -25.42 13.12 8.37
C VAL A 367 -26.79 13.70 8.05
N LYS A 368 -27.43 14.38 9.01
CA LYS A 368 -28.71 15.07 8.81
C LYS A 368 -28.63 16.11 7.69
N ARG A 369 -27.64 16.99 7.73
CA ARG A 369 -27.45 18.07 6.74
C ARG A 369 -27.19 17.54 5.33
N VAL A 370 -26.44 16.44 5.20
CA VAL A 370 -26.23 15.78 3.90
C VAL A 370 -27.54 15.17 3.38
N ALA A 371 -28.36 14.58 4.25
CA ALA A 371 -29.67 14.06 3.86
C ALA A 371 -30.66 15.16 3.41
N GLU A 372 -30.56 16.36 3.97
CA GLU A 372 -31.36 17.53 3.57
C GLU A 372 -30.98 18.07 2.18
N VAL A 373 -29.70 18.04 1.82
CA VAL A 373 -29.20 18.47 0.49
C VAL A 373 -29.60 17.50 -0.62
N ARG A 374 -29.93 16.23 -0.29
CA ARG A 374 -30.38 15.23 -1.25
C ARG A 374 -31.85 15.38 -1.66
N ARG A 375 -32.64 16.14 -0.89
CA ARG A 375 -34.05 16.41 -1.15
C ARG A 375 -34.25 17.66 -2.01
#